data_ef8674e037080501e6bb996d3ecfa712
#
_entry.id   ef8674e037080501e6bb996d3ecfa712
#
_cell.length_a   1.000
_cell.length_b   1.000
_cell.length_c   1.000
_cell.angle_alpha   90.00
_cell.angle_beta   90.00
_cell.angle_gamma   90.00
#
_symmetry.space_group_name_H-M   'P 1'
#
loop_
_entity.id
_entity.type
_entity.pdbx_description
1 polymer ?
#
loop_
_entity_poly.entity_id
_entity_poly.type
_entity_poly.pdbx_seq_one_letter_code
_entity_poly.pdbx_strand_id
1 'polypeptide(L)'
;SSAASDVYKRQIDDERFAHAYAHDKLTYDKWGRRKIEQGLYQKGVSKDIYGKVLDEISDERYIEVLKPLLSKKWKTIKGRNDYECAMKLMKYALGRGFELSVIRKCIDDMEIPTDD
;
A
#
# COMPACT_ATOMS: atom_id res chain seq x y z
N SER A 1 4.49 -5.18 38.05
CA SER A 1 4.31 -3.79 38.40
C SER A 1 3.46 -3.06 37.38
N SER A 2 2.97 -1.89 37.74
CA SER A 2 2.11 -1.09 36.89
C SER A 2 2.82 -0.62 35.64
N ALA A 3 4.11 -0.35 35.70
CA ALA A 3 4.89 0.10 34.56
C ALA A 3 4.91 -0.95 33.40
N ALA A 4 5.12 -2.22 33.79
CA ALA A 4 5.11 -3.31 32.80
C ALA A 4 3.74 -3.49 32.18
N SER A 5 2.68 -3.40 33.01
CA SER A 5 1.30 -3.49 32.51
C SER A 5 0.96 -2.36 31.56
N ASP A 6 1.42 -1.14 31.84
CA ASP A 6 1.17 0.02 31.01
C ASP A 6 1.85 -0.11 29.64
N VAL A 7 3.09 -0.63 29.61
CA VAL A 7 3.81 -0.86 28.37
C VAL A 7 3.08 -1.89 27.50
N TYR A 8 2.65 -2.99 28.12
CA TYR A 8 1.93 -4.06 27.43
C TYR A 8 0.61 -3.55 26.86
N LYS A 9 -0.13 -2.80 27.67
CA LYS A 9 -1.40 -2.22 27.24
C LYS A 9 -1.20 -1.26 26.06
N ARG A 10 -0.15 -0.45 26.10
CA ARG A 10 0.15 0.48 25.01
C ARG A 10 0.45 -0.26 23.71
N GLN A 11 1.17 -1.36 23.77
CA GLN A 11 1.47 -2.19 22.59
C GLN A 11 0.19 -2.74 21.95
N ILE A 12 -0.74 -3.22 22.77
CA ILE A 12 -2.02 -3.74 22.29
C ILE A 12 -2.83 -2.63 21.62
N ASP A 13 -2.87 -1.45 22.25
CA ASP A 13 -3.61 -0.31 21.70
C ASP A 13 -3.00 0.17 20.40
N ASP A 14 -1.66 0.21 20.31
CA ASP A 14 -0.98 0.59 19.07
C ASP A 14 -1.22 -0.43 17.97
N GLU A 15 -1.27 -1.70 18.30
CA GLU A 15 -1.55 -2.75 17.34
C GLU A 15 -2.97 -2.61 16.78
N ARG A 16 -3.95 -2.36 17.65
CA ARG A 16 -5.33 -2.12 17.24
C ARG A 16 -5.43 -0.88 16.35
N PHE A 17 -4.75 0.19 16.75
CA PHE A 17 -4.73 1.41 15.98
C PHE A 17 -4.12 1.16 14.60
N ALA A 18 -3.01 0.42 14.54
CA ALA A 18 -2.34 0.13 13.29
C ALA A 18 -3.21 -0.69 12.35
N HIS A 19 -3.94 -1.69 12.88
CA HIS A 19 -4.89 -2.46 12.08
C HIS A 19 -5.99 -1.60 11.49
N ALA A 20 -6.62 -0.77 12.32
CA ALA A 20 -7.69 0.11 11.87
C ALA A 20 -7.18 1.13 10.85
N TYR A 21 -6.02 1.72 11.12
CA TYR A 21 -5.41 2.70 10.25
C TYR A 21 -5.08 2.09 8.89
N ALA A 22 -4.43 0.92 8.90
CA ALA A 22 -4.05 0.24 7.66
C ALA A 22 -5.27 -0.14 6.83
N HIS A 23 -6.30 -0.68 7.48
CA HIS A 23 -7.53 -1.06 6.81
C HIS A 23 -8.18 0.15 6.13
N ASP A 24 -8.33 1.25 6.87
CA ASP A 24 -8.97 2.45 6.36
C ASP A 24 -8.18 3.08 5.22
N LYS A 25 -6.86 3.19 5.38
CA LYS A 25 -6.03 3.82 4.35
C LYS A 25 -5.97 2.99 3.08
N LEU A 26 -5.92 1.67 3.22
CA LEU A 26 -5.94 0.79 2.04
C LEU A 26 -7.31 0.80 1.37
N THR A 27 -8.38 0.66 2.14
CA THR A 27 -9.73 0.48 1.61
C THR A 27 -10.31 1.78 1.05
N TYR A 28 -10.18 2.88 1.78
CA TYR A 28 -10.83 4.15 1.42
C TYR A 28 -9.89 5.13 0.73
N ASP A 29 -8.66 5.27 1.23
CA ASP A 29 -7.70 6.21 0.63
C ASP A 29 -6.91 5.58 -0.50
N LYS A 30 -6.95 4.27 -0.62
CA LYS A 30 -6.25 3.53 -1.67
C LYS A 30 -4.74 3.74 -1.60
N TRP A 31 -4.20 3.65 -0.39
CA TRP A 31 -2.75 3.74 -0.16
C TRP A 31 -2.13 2.35 -0.21
N GLY A 32 -0.91 2.27 -0.73
CA GLY A 32 -0.12 1.05 -0.66
C GLY A 32 0.64 0.95 0.65
N ARG A 33 1.32 -0.17 0.82
CA ARG A 33 2.02 -0.49 2.07
C ARG A 33 3.01 0.61 2.51
N ARG A 34 3.81 1.12 1.58
CA ARG A 34 4.86 2.08 1.92
C ARG A 34 4.30 3.38 2.48
N LYS A 35 3.21 3.84 1.91
CA LYS A 35 2.58 5.07 2.39
C LYS A 35 1.92 4.86 3.74
N ILE A 36 1.31 3.70 3.95
CA ILE A 36 0.72 3.34 5.24
C ILE A 36 1.81 3.23 6.31
N GLU A 37 2.95 2.63 5.98
CA GLU A 37 4.10 2.55 6.89
C GLU A 37 4.55 3.94 7.35
N GLN A 38 4.67 4.86 6.41
CA GLN A 38 5.08 6.23 6.71
C GLN A 38 4.07 6.91 7.64
N GLY A 39 2.79 6.72 7.37
CA GLY A 39 1.74 7.30 8.20
C GLY A 39 1.75 6.76 9.61
N LEU A 40 1.93 5.45 9.77
CA LEU A 40 2.00 4.82 11.09
C LEU A 40 3.24 5.28 11.85
N TYR A 41 4.38 5.39 11.16
CA TYR A 41 5.60 5.91 11.76
C TYR A 41 5.37 7.33 12.30
N GLN A 42 4.74 8.18 11.52
CA GLN A 42 4.44 9.55 11.92
C GLN A 42 3.48 9.63 13.11
N LYS A 43 2.63 8.62 13.26
CA LYS A 43 1.71 8.53 14.40
C LYS A 43 2.36 7.95 15.65
N GLY A 44 3.65 7.61 15.56
CA GLY A 44 4.40 7.12 16.72
C GLY A 44 4.31 5.61 16.93
N VAL A 45 3.76 4.87 15.99
CA VAL A 45 3.71 3.41 16.08
C VAL A 45 5.08 2.86 15.73
N SER A 46 5.60 1.92 16.53
CA SER A 46 6.92 1.35 16.28
C SER A 46 6.93 0.45 15.04
N LYS A 47 8.10 0.34 14.45
CA LYS A 47 8.29 -0.50 13.24
C LYS A 47 7.91 -1.96 13.50
N ASP A 48 8.24 -2.48 14.70
CA ASP A 48 7.91 -3.86 15.06
C ASP A 48 6.40 -4.10 14.98
N ILE A 49 5.62 -3.12 15.44
CA ILE A 49 4.17 -3.24 15.44
C ILE A 49 3.61 -3.07 14.03
N TYR A 50 3.97 -2.01 13.33
CA TYR A 50 3.37 -1.80 12.01
C TYR A 50 3.87 -2.81 10.98
N GLY A 51 5.12 -3.27 11.12
CA GLY A 51 5.62 -4.32 10.24
C GLY A 51 4.81 -5.59 10.36
N LYS A 52 4.54 -6.01 11.59
CA LYS A 52 3.72 -7.20 11.86
C LYS A 52 2.31 -7.03 11.30
N VAL A 53 1.68 -5.90 11.56
CA VAL A 53 0.33 -5.63 11.10
C VAL A 53 0.25 -5.65 9.57
N LEU A 54 1.19 -5.00 8.91
CA LEU A 54 1.19 -4.91 7.46
C LEU A 54 1.58 -6.23 6.79
N ASP A 55 2.40 -7.05 7.46
CA ASP A 55 2.74 -8.37 6.96
C ASP A 55 1.52 -9.30 6.94
N GLU A 56 0.51 -9.03 7.75
CA GLU A 56 -0.73 -9.80 7.78
C GLU A 56 -1.61 -9.51 6.56
N ILE A 57 -1.38 -8.40 5.88
CA ILE A 57 -2.14 -8.06 4.68
C ILE A 57 -1.47 -8.75 3.48
N SER A 58 -2.23 -9.55 2.77
CA SER A 58 -1.70 -10.29 1.63
C SER A 58 -1.46 -9.39 0.42
N ASP A 59 -0.55 -9.80 -0.46
CA ASP A 59 -0.31 -9.10 -1.72
C ASP A 59 -1.60 -9.03 -2.55
N GLU A 60 -2.41 -10.08 -2.51
CA GLU A 60 -3.69 -10.13 -3.22
C GLU A 60 -4.61 -9.01 -2.79
N ARG A 61 -4.60 -8.66 -1.51
CA ARG A 61 -5.42 -7.56 -1.01
C ARG A 61 -4.98 -6.22 -1.60
N TYR A 62 -3.67 -5.99 -1.66
CA TYR A 62 -3.13 -4.77 -2.28
C TYR A 62 -3.46 -4.75 -3.78
N ILE A 63 -3.38 -5.89 -4.43
CA ILE A 63 -3.70 -6.02 -5.86
C ILE A 63 -5.18 -5.70 -6.11
N GLU A 64 -6.07 -6.21 -5.27
CA GLU A 64 -7.51 -5.93 -5.38
C GLU A 64 -7.80 -4.43 -5.32
N VAL A 65 -7.08 -3.71 -4.47
CA VAL A 65 -7.27 -2.27 -4.32
C VAL A 65 -6.65 -1.51 -5.49
N LEU A 66 -5.45 -1.92 -5.91
CA LEU A 66 -4.68 -1.21 -6.93
C LEU A 66 -5.22 -1.43 -8.34
N LYS A 67 -5.66 -2.63 -8.64
CA LYS A 67 -6.08 -3.00 -10.01
C LYS A 67 -7.14 -2.07 -10.59
N PRO A 68 -8.25 -1.78 -9.87
CA PRO A 68 -9.25 -0.84 -10.40
C PRO A 68 -8.69 0.57 -10.61
N LEU A 69 -7.79 1.00 -9.71
CA LEU A 69 -7.16 2.31 -9.85
C LEU A 69 -6.34 2.40 -11.12
N LEU A 70 -5.55 1.37 -11.39
CA LEU A 70 -4.71 1.32 -12.58
C LEU A 70 -5.54 1.23 -13.86
N SER A 71 -6.62 0.45 -13.84
CA SER A 71 -7.52 0.34 -14.99
C SER A 71 -8.12 1.69 -15.34
N LYS A 72 -8.58 2.41 -14.32
CA LYS A 72 -9.16 3.74 -14.51
C LYS A 72 -8.12 4.74 -14.99
N LYS A 73 -6.95 4.71 -14.38
CA LYS A 73 -5.87 5.64 -14.74
C LYS A 73 -5.35 5.39 -16.14
N TRP A 74 -5.25 4.12 -16.54
CA TRP A 74 -4.77 3.75 -17.88
C TRP A 74 -5.56 4.45 -18.98
N LYS A 75 -6.87 4.57 -18.79
CA LYS A 75 -7.74 5.19 -19.77
C LYS A 75 -7.49 6.69 -19.95
N THR A 76 -6.90 7.33 -18.94
CA THR A 76 -6.66 8.79 -18.96
C THR A 76 -5.20 9.17 -19.17
N ILE A 77 -4.29 8.19 -19.09
CA ILE A 77 -2.87 8.44 -19.26
C ILE A 77 -2.57 8.75 -20.72
N LYS A 78 -1.74 9.76 -20.93
CA LYS A 78 -1.27 10.17 -22.26
C LYS A 78 0.24 10.01 -22.36
N GLY A 79 0.69 9.40 -23.43
CA GLY A 79 2.10 9.20 -23.71
C GLY A 79 2.31 8.93 -25.17
N ARG A 80 3.56 8.93 -25.59
CA ARG A 80 3.92 8.74 -27.00
C ARG A 80 3.65 7.31 -27.46
N ASN A 81 3.75 6.36 -26.54
CA ASN A 81 3.55 4.95 -26.84
C ASN A 81 3.13 4.24 -25.58
N ASP A 82 2.83 2.95 -25.71
CA ASP A 82 2.37 2.12 -24.59
C ASP A 82 3.42 2.02 -23.48
N TYR A 83 4.69 1.96 -23.84
CA TYR A 83 5.77 1.89 -22.86
C TYR A 83 5.79 3.14 -21.97
N GLU A 84 5.69 4.31 -22.58
CA GLU A 84 5.67 5.57 -21.82
C GLU A 84 4.46 5.65 -20.91
N CYS A 85 3.30 5.23 -21.43
CA CYS A 85 2.07 5.18 -20.65
C CYS A 85 2.20 4.22 -19.46
N ALA A 86 2.80 3.05 -19.69
CA ALA A 86 3.02 2.07 -18.63
C ALA A 86 3.95 2.61 -17.54
N MET A 87 5.01 3.32 -17.94
CA MET A 87 5.92 3.93 -16.98
C MET A 87 5.24 5.00 -16.14
N LYS A 88 4.37 5.80 -16.74
CA LYS A 88 3.58 6.80 -16.01
C LYS A 88 2.62 6.13 -15.03
N LEU A 89 2.03 5.01 -15.44
CA LEU A 89 1.13 4.25 -14.59
C LEU A 89 1.88 3.71 -13.37
N MET A 90 3.09 3.17 -13.58
CA MET A 90 3.92 2.67 -12.48
C MET A 90 4.29 3.79 -11.51
N LYS A 91 4.66 4.97 -12.02
CA LYS A 91 4.95 6.12 -11.18
C LYS A 91 3.75 6.55 -10.34
N TYR A 92 2.58 6.53 -10.95
CA TYR A 92 1.34 6.83 -10.25
C TYR A 92 1.12 5.88 -9.07
N ALA A 93 1.29 4.58 -9.31
CA ALA A 93 1.11 3.58 -8.26
C ALA A 93 2.18 3.69 -7.17
N LEU A 94 3.44 3.93 -7.56
CA LEU A 94 4.52 4.13 -6.60
C LEU A 94 4.24 5.35 -5.71
N GLY A 95 3.70 6.41 -6.30
CA GLY A 95 3.34 7.62 -5.55
C GLY A 95 2.24 7.38 -4.53
N ARG A 96 1.42 6.37 -4.73
CA ARG A 96 0.40 5.99 -3.76
C ARG A 96 0.93 5.00 -2.71
N GLY A 97 2.21 4.64 -2.80
CA GLY A 97 2.86 3.80 -1.81
C GLY A 97 2.86 2.31 -2.09
N PHE A 98 2.35 1.87 -3.22
CA PHE A 98 2.35 0.45 -3.55
C PHE A 98 3.75 -0.03 -3.88
N GLU A 99 4.05 -1.26 -3.49
CA GLU A 99 5.36 -1.86 -3.76
C GLU A 99 5.46 -2.27 -5.23
N LEU A 100 6.67 -2.22 -5.76
CA LEU A 100 6.90 -2.52 -7.16
C LEU A 100 6.44 -3.93 -7.54
N SER A 101 6.63 -4.91 -6.66
CA SER A 101 6.20 -6.29 -6.91
C SER A 101 4.67 -6.38 -7.11
N VAL A 102 3.92 -5.65 -6.30
CA VAL A 102 2.46 -5.59 -6.41
C VAL A 102 2.06 -4.88 -7.71
N ILE A 103 2.73 -3.78 -8.02
CA ILE A 103 2.44 -3.02 -9.23
C ILE A 103 2.67 -3.87 -10.48
N ARG A 104 3.78 -4.60 -10.51
CA ARG A 104 4.11 -5.47 -11.66
C ARG A 104 3.07 -6.57 -11.84
N LYS A 105 2.62 -7.17 -10.75
CA LYS A 105 1.58 -8.20 -10.84
C LYS A 105 0.29 -7.64 -11.40
N CYS A 106 -0.09 -6.43 -10.99
CA CYS A 106 -1.28 -5.77 -11.52
C CYS A 106 -1.15 -5.50 -13.02
N ILE A 107 -0.01 -5.00 -13.43
CA ILE A 107 0.24 -4.67 -14.84
C ILE A 107 0.24 -5.93 -15.69
N ASP A 108 0.86 -7.01 -15.21
CA ASP A 108 0.87 -8.29 -15.90
C ASP A 108 -0.55 -8.85 -16.04
N ASP A 109 -1.34 -8.79 -14.97
CA ASP A 109 -2.73 -9.27 -14.98
C ASP A 109 -3.61 -8.47 -15.94
N MET A 110 -3.30 -7.20 -16.13
CA MET A 110 -4.04 -6.32 -17.02
C MET A 110 -3.56 -6.41 -18.47
N GLU A 111 -2.50 -7.20 -18.70
CA GLU A 111 -1.90 -7.37 -20.02
C GLU A 111 -1.47 -6.05 -20.64
N ILE A 112 -1.00 -5.11 -19.83
CA ILE A 112 -0.49 -3.82 -20.29
C ILE A 112 0.93 -4.02 -20.82
N PRO A 113 1.23 -3.55 -22.05
CA PRO A 113 2.59 -3.63 -22.59
C PRO A 113 3.55 -2.78 -21.75
N THR A 114 4.62 -3.39 -21.22
CA THR A 114 5.58 -2.69 -20.36
C THR A 114 6.96 -2.57 -20.99
N ASP A 115 7.22 -3.33 -22.03
CA ASP A 115 8.50 -3.26 -22.72
C ASP A 115 8.32 -3.68 -24.16
N ASP A 116 9.38 -3.70 -24.83
CA ASP A 116 9.46 -4.10 -26.22
C ASP A 116 9.29 -5.58 -26.42
#